data_d2a31b39e95e36a89e3e692a5ddf42ff
#
_entry.id   d2a31b39e95e36a89e3e692a5ddf42ff
#
_cell.length_a   1.000
_cell.length_b   1.000
_cell.length_c   1.000
_cell.angle_alpha   90.00
_cell.angle_beta   90.00
_cell.angle_gamma   90.00
#
_symmetry.space_group_name_H-M   'P 1'
#
loop_
_entity.id
_entity.type
_entity.pdbx_description
1 polymer ?
#
loop_
_entity_poly.entity_id
_entity_poly.type
_entity_poly.pdbx_seq_one_letter_code
_entity_poly.pdbx_strand_id
1 'polypeptide(L)' 'MMKESDKHYEYLKTYIVELAMLEFIKDNNLIDDTQYKKIKNKIENEYAKYNKLNNSNYGFA' A
#
# COMPACT_ATOMS: atom_id res chain seq x y z
N MET A 1 -8.64 -13.41 17.56
CA MET A 1 -9.63 -12.42 17.23
C MET A 1 -9.00 -11.15 16.71
N MET A 2 -9.55 -10.60 15.68
CA MET A 2 -8.94 -9.49 15.01
C MET A 2 -9.49 -8.18 15.53
N LYS A 3 -8.63 -7.30 15.96
CA LYS A 3 -9.02 -5.95 16.35
C LYS A 3 -8.76 -5.00 15.21
N GLU A 4 -9.26 -3.78 15.36
CA GLU A 4 -9.03 -2.78 14.34
C GLU A 4 -7.55 -2.53 14.13
N SER A 5 -6.79 -2.52 15.20
CA SER A 5 -5.35 -2.32 15.09
C SER A 5 -4.70 -3.45 14.30
N ASP A 6 -5.23 -4.65 14.46
CA ASP A 6 -4.69 -5.78 13.71
C ASP A 6 -4.99 -5.66 12.23
N LYS A 7 -6.19 -5.17 11.89
CA LYS A 7 -6.53 -4.94 10.50
C LYS A 7 -5.63 -3.90 9.88
N HIS A 8 -5.40 -2.82 10.61
CA HIS A 8 -4.55 -1.77 10.10
C HIS A 8 -3.14 -2.29 9.86
N TYR A 9 -2.66 -3.10 10.77
CA TYR A 9 -1.34 -3.69 10.62
C TYR A 9 -1.28 -4.58 9.38
N GLU A 10 -2.34 -5.33 9.12
CA GLU A 10 -2.35 -6.20 7.96
C GLU A 10 -2.34 -5.42 6.66
N TYR A 11 -3.05 -4.31 6.61
CA TYR A 11 -3.02 -3.48 5.42
C TYR A 11 -1.65 -2.87 5.21
N LEU A 12 -1.03 -2.42 6.27
CA LEU A 12 0.32 -1.89 6.17
C LEU A 12 1.28 -2.96 5.70
N LYS A 13 1.14 -4.14 6.22
CA LYS A 13 1.99 -5.25 5.84
C LYS A 13 1.83 -5.57 4.36
N THR A 14 0.59 -5.59 3.88
CA THR A 14 0.30 -5.84 2.48
C THR A 14 0.92 -4.76 1.61
N TYR A 15 0.80 -3.52 2.02
CA TYR A 15 1.37 -2.40 1.30
C TYR A 15 2.88 -2.57 1.15
N ILE A 16 3.56 -2.91 2.23
CA ILE A 16 5.01 -3.08 2.21
C ILE A 16 5.40 -4.25 1.32
N VAL A 17 4.66 -5.34 1.39
CA VAL A 17 4.94 -6.51 0.57
C VAL A 17 4.76 -6.18 -0.90
N GLU A 18 3.69 -5.47 -1.23
CA GLU A 18 3.44 -5.11 -2.61
C GLU A 18 4.54 -4.22 -3.16
N LEU A 19 5.02 -3.28 -2.36
CA LEU A 19 6.12 -2.43 -2.80
C LEU A 19 7.39 -3.23 -2.98
N ALA A 20 7.65 -4.15 -2.07
CA ALA A 20 8.85 -4.98 -2.18
C ALA A 20 8.81 -5.84 -3.43
N MET A 21 7.66 -6.40 -3.73
CA MET A 21 7.49 -7.19 -4.94
C MET A 21 7.66 -6.34 -6.18
N LEU A 22 7.13 -5.14 -6.16
CA LEU A 22 7.26 -4.23 -7.28
C LEU A 22 8.72 -3.89 -7.52
N GLU A 23 9.47 -3.62 -6.46
CA GLU A 23 10.89 -3.34 -6.59
C GLU A 23 11.64 -4.53 -7.17
N PHE A 24 11.27 -5.72 -6.73
CA PHE A 24 11.90 -6.93 -7.23
C PHE A 24 11.67 -7.08 -8.74
N ILE A 25 10.46 -6.84 -9.17
CA ILE A 25 10.10 -6.96 -10.58
C ILE A 25 10.87 -5.93 -11.40
N LYS A 26 10.95 -4.73 -10.89
CA LYS A 26 11.67 -3.68 -11.59
C LYS A 26 13.17 -3.99 -11.66
N ASP A 27 13.72 -4.45 -10.56
CA ASP A 27 15.15 -4.76 -10.51
C ASP A 27 15.52 -5.87 -11.48
N ASN A 28 14.56 -6.74 -11.77
CA ASN A 28 14.78 -7.82 -12.72
C ASN A 28 14.39 -7.43 -14.14
N ASN A 29 14.11 -6.16 -14.37
CA ASN A 29 13.82 -5.63 -15.70
C ASN A 29 12.58 -6.25 -16.33
N LEU A 30 11.63 -6.67 -15.52
CA LEU A 30 10.39 -7.23 -16.03
C LEU A 30 9.37 -6.16 -16.38
N ILE A 31 9.56 -4.95 -15.88
CA ILE A 31 8.73 -3.80 -16.23
C ILE A 31 9.65 -2.60 -16.43
N ASP A 32 9.14 -1.60 -17.15
CA ASP A 32 9.91 -0.38 -17.35
C ASP A 32 9.51 0.68 -16.32
N ASP A 33 10.17 1.84 -16.41
CA ASP A 33 9.93 2.92 -15.45
C ASP A 33 8.50 3.42 -15.48
N THR A 34 7.92 3.48 -16.65
CA THR A 34 6.55 3.95 -16.78
C THR A 34 5.59 3.02 -16.07
N GLN A 35 5.77 1.74 -16.30
CA GLN A 35 4.93 0.74 -15.65
C GLN A 35 5.15 0.73 -14.15
N TYR A 36 6.39 0.85 -13.74
CA TYR A 36 6.73 0.89 -12.33
C TYR A 36 6.01 2.04 -11.64
N LYS A 37 6.07 3.22 -12.23
CA LYS A 37 5.43 4.40 -11.62
C LYS A 37 3.93 4.25 -11.56
N LYS A 38 3.33 3.69 -12.59
CA LYS A 38 1.88 3.47 -12.61
C LYS A 38 1.45 2.54 -11.49
N ILE A 39 2.15 1.42 -11.37
CA ILE A 39 1.80 0.43 -10.36
C ILE A 39 2.05 0.99 -8.97
N LYS A 40 3.17 1.67 -8.80
CA LYS A 40 3.48 2.25 -7.51
C LYS A 40 2.43 3.27 -7.09
N ASN A 41 2.02 4.13 -8.03
CA ASN A 41 1.00 5.11 -7.73
C ASN A 41 -0.32 4.45 -7.33
N LYS A 42 -0.66 3.38 -8.01
CA LYS A 42 -1.88 2.67 -7.69
C LYS A 42 -1.83 2.08 -6.29
N ILE A 43 -0.71 1.48 -5.96
CA ILE A 43 -0.54 0.88 -4.63
C ILE A 43 -0.62 1.96 -3.56
N GLU A 44 0.07 3.07 -3.78
CA GLU A 44 0.08 4.15 -2.80
C GLU A 44 -1.27 4.81 -2.67
N ASN A 45 -1.97 4.96 -3.78
CA ASN A 45 -3.30 5.56 -3.72
C ASN A 45 -4.29 4.68 -2.96
N GLU A 46 -4.19 3.39 -3.15
CA GLU A 46 -5.08 2.48 -2.44
C GLU A 46 -4.78 2.48 -0.95
N TYR A 47 -3.52 2.50 -0.60
CA TYR A 47 -3.15 2.54 0.79
C TYR A 47 -3.55 3.86 1.43
N ALA A 48 -3.34 4.95 0.73
CA ALA A 48 -3.70 6.27 1.24
C ALA A 48 -5.21 6.39 1.43
N LYS A 49 -5.96 5.82 0.50
CA LYS A 49 -7.41 5.82 0.60
C LYS A 49 -7.87 5.09 1.84
N TYR A 50 -7.28 3.94 2.09
CA TYR A 50 -7.63 3.17 3.25
C TYR A 50 -7.22 3.89 4.53
N ASN A 51 -6.03 4.43 4.52
CA ASN A 51 -5.52 5.16 5.67
C ASN A 51 -6.36 6.39 5.97
N LYS A 52 -6.85 7.04 4.93
CA LYS A 52 -7.70 8.20 5.10
C LYS A 52 -9.01 7.83 5.78
N LEU A 53 -9.57 6.69 5.42
CA LEU A 53 -10.78 6.22 6.06
C LEU A 53 -10.55 5.97 7.54
N ASN A 54 -9.42 5.41 7.88
CA ASN A 54 -9.09 5.17 9.28
C ASN A 54 -8.94 6.46 10.03
N ASN A 55 -8.32 7.45 9.40
CA ASN A 55 -8.17 8.74 10.04
C ASN A 55 -9.52 9.41 10.26
N SER A 56 -10.43 9.21 9.33
CA SER A 56 -11.77 9.73 9.51
C SER A 56 -12.44 9.13 10.71
N ASN A 57 -12.15 7.89 10.97
CA ASN A 57 -12.73 7.23 12.14
C ASN A 57 -12.26 7.81 13.44
N TYR A 58 -11.07 8.32 13.48
CA TYR A 58 -10.58 8.96 14.67
C TYR A 58 -11.25 10.27 14.90
N GLY A 59 -11.78 10.77 13.94
CA GLY A 59 -12.46 11.95 14.06
C GLY A 59 -11.64 13.02 14.39
N PHE A 60 -10.73 13.11 14.27
CA PHE A 60 -10.22 14.04 14.55
C PHE A 60 -9.94 14.69 14.01
N ALA A 61 -10.15 14.67 14.20
CA ALA A 61 -10.11 15.17 13.84
C ALA A 61 -9.94 15.77 14.09
#